data_89ce8379ada2422fb90e0b0d95470895
#
_entry.id   89ce8379ada2422fb90e0b0d95470895
#
_cell.length_a   1.000
_cell.length_b   1.000
_cell.length_c   1.000
_cell.angle_alpha   90.00
_cell.angle_beta   90.00
_cell.angle_gamma   90.00
#
_symmetry.space_group_name_H-M   'P 1'
#
loop_
_entity.id
_entity.type
_entity.pdbx_description
1 polymer ?
#
loop_
_entity_poly.entity_id
_entity_poly.type
_entity_poly.pdbx_seq_one_letter_code
_entity_poly.pdbx_strand_id
1 'polypeptide(L)'
;VGPLHGLPISLKDNFKIKGKDSTVGFTSLVDKPADYNATLVDMLEKLGAVRYCKTNVPTAMMIAESVNNVFGRTVNPLNRKLTSGGSSGGESALIAFRGSPLGIGTDIGGSLRIPAACTGIFTLRPSHGRFTTQGCQSGLTGQEAVQSVNGPMGTTLEDITMYSKAIVDAKPWLVDPKMLPIPWREVESKEKLKIAVLWNDGVCSPTPPVTRALRQTVDKLKKAGHEVVDWDPKLHPLALDFLVSVQYDSGQNIH
;
A
#
# COMPACT_ATOMS: atom_id res chain seq x y z
N VAL A 1 -0.89 0.70 28.39
CA VAL A 1 -0.96 -0.30 27.31
C VAL A 1 -1.32 0.45 26.04
N GLY A 2 -0.50 0.31 25.00
CA GLY A 2 -0.74 0.99 23.71
C GLY A 2 -1.89 0.37 22.91
N PRO A 3 -2.46 1.11 21.94
CA PRO A 3 -3.63 0.65 21.16
C PRO A 3 -3.34 -0.58 20.27
N LEU A 4 -2.08 -0.88 20.00
CA LEU A 4 -1.65 -2.05 19.22
C LEU A 4 -0.92 -3.09 20.07
N HIS A 5 -1.08 -3.04 21.40
CA HIS A 5 -0.33 -3.89 22.31
C HIS A 5 -0.53 -5.39 22.05
N GLY A 6 0.58 -6.08 21.83
CA GLY A 6 0.62 -7.51 21.58
C GLY A 6 0.20 -7.93 20.16
N LEU A 7 -0.18 -6.98 19.30
CA LEU A 7 -0.58 -7.28 17.92
C LEU A 7 0.64 -7.66 17.07
N PRO A 8 0.70 -8.88 16.49
CA PRO A 8 1.74 -9.24 15.54
C PRO A 8 1.55 -8.44 14.25
N ILE A 9 2.63 -7.82 13.76
CA ILE A 9 2.62 -7.04 12.52
C ILE A 9 3.78 -7.47 11.62
N SER A 10 3.48 -7.73 10.35
CA SER A 10 4.47 -7.87 9.30
C SER A 10 4.79 -6.53 8.64
N LEU A 11 5.98 -6.39 8.10
CA LEU A 11 6.46 -5.16 7.47
C LEU A 11 7.07 -5.47 6.10
N LYS A 12 6.69 -4.70 5.10
CA LYS A 12 7.33 -4.76 3.79
C LYS A 12 8.84 -4.51 3.91
N ASP A 13 9.64 -5.16 3.09
CA ASP A 13 11.11 -5.17 3.20
C ASP A 13 11.76 -3.77 3.23
N ASN A 14 11.14 -2.77 2.67
CA ASN A 14 11.68 -1.41 2.65
C ASN A 14 11.66 -0.68 4.01
N PHE A 15 10.92 -1.16 5.02
CA PHE A 15 11.00 -0.59 6.37
C PHE A 15 12.30 -1.00 7.03
N LYS A 16 13.22 -0.05 7.24
CA LYS A 16 14.47 -0.32 7.95
C LYS A 16 14.19 -0.68 9.40
N ILE A 17 14.79 -1.77 9.81
CA ILE A 17 14.79 -2.25 11.20
C ILE A 17 16.26 -2.40 11.60
N LYS A 18 16.66 -1.76 12.68
CA LYS A 18 18.04 -1.81 13.18
C LYS A 18 18.51 -3.26 13.33
N GLY A 19 19.68 -3.56 12.77
CA GLY A 19 20.28 -4.89 12.78
C GLY A 19 19.68 -5.89 11.78
N LYS A 20 18.81 -5.42 10.84
CA LYS A 20 18.23 -6.24 9.77
C LYS A 20 18.43 -5.59 8.42
N ASP A 21 18.58 -6.41 7.38
CA ASP A 21 18.68 -5.95 6.01
C ASP A 21 17.36 -5.35 5.53
N SER A 22 17.48 -4.39 4.63
CA SER A 22 16.39 -3.85 3.79
C SER A 22 16.88 -3.83 2.36
N THR A 23 16.88 -5.00 1.74
CA THR A 23 17.52 -5.20 0.43
C THR A 23 16.75 -4.56 -0.72
N VAL A 24 15.44 -4.40 -0.56
CA VAL A 24 14.48 -4.03 -1.61
C VAL A 24 14.74 -4.78 -2.93
N GLY A 25 15.17 -6.04 -2.78
CA GLY A 25 15.47 -6.96 -3.89
C GLY A 25 16.83 -6.77 -4.56
N PHE A 26 17.70 -5.88 -4.06
CA PHE A 26 19.06 -5.71 -4.56
C PHE A 26 20.04 -6.65 -3.85
N THR A 27 20.76 -7.47 -4.63
CA THR A 27 21.82 -8.36 -4.08
C THR A 27 22.96 -7.58 -3.41
N SER A 28 23.23 -6.37 -3.88
CA SER A 28 24.25 -5.49 -3.32
C SER A 28 23.94 -4.98 -1.90
N LEU A 29 22.69 -5.15 -1.43
CA LEU A 29 22.25 -4.74 -0.09
C LEU A 29 22.08 -5.93 0.88
N VAL A 30 22.45 -7.13 0.47
CA VAL A 30 22.54 -8.31 1.32
C VAL A 30 23.72 -8.18 2.28
N ASP A 31 23.55 -8.62 3.53
CA ASP A 31 24.51 -8.49 4.63
C ASP A 31 24.90 -7.04 4.94
N LYS A 32 23.98 -6.12 4.71
CA LYS A 32 24.12 -4.70 5.05
C LYS A 32 22.98 -4.25 5.96
N PRO A 33 23.01 -4.70 7.25
CA PRO A 33 21.94 -4.38 8.17
C PRO A 33 21.86 -2.88 8.45
N ALA A 34 20.64 -2.39 8.60
CA ALA A 34 20.40 -0.99 8.94
C ALA A 34 20.91 -0.68 10.35
N ASP A 35 21.44 0.52 10.56
CA ASP A 35 21.93 1.02 11.85
C ASP A 35 20.85 1.76 12.67
N TYR A 36 19.67 2.00 12.05
CA TYR A 36 18.51 2.66 12.65
C TYR A 36 17.19 2.01 12.24
N ASN A 37 16.13 2.33 12.96
CA ASN A 37 14.75 1.99 12.59
C ASN A 37 14.14 3.11 11.72
N ALA A 38 13.32 2.76 10.74
CA ALA A 38 12.41 3.73 10.13
C ALA A 38 11.46 4.29 11.19
N THR A 39 11.09 5.57 11.08
CA THR A 39 10.25 6.26 12.07
C THR A 39 8.95 5.51 12.38
N LEU A 40 8.31 4.93 11.36
CA LEU A 40 7.10 4.13 11.58
C LEU A 40 7.36 2.90 12.46
N VAL A 41 8.53 2.27 12.35
CA VAL A 41 8.90 1.10 13.17
C VAL A 41 8.96 1.47 14.64
N ASP A 42 9.60 2.60 14.97
CA ASP A 42 9.66 3.11 16.35
C ASP A 42 8.27 3.49 16.87
N MET A 43 7.42 4.06 16.02
CA MET A 43 6.03 4.38 16.38
C MET A 43 5.23 3.11 16.71
N LEU A 44 5.35 2.07 15.89
CA LEU A 44 4.66 0.80 16.11
C LEU A 44 5.09 0.13 17.41
N GLU A 45 6.39 0.16 17.73
CA GLU A 45 6.92 -0.34 19.02
C GLU A 45 6.32 0.43 20.21
N LYS A 46 6.28 1.78 20.12
CA LYS A 46 5.67 2.62 21.17
C LYS A 46 4.17 2.37 21.33
N LEU A 47 3.48 2.02 20.26
CA LEU A 47 2.06 1.65 20.28
C LEU A 47 1.83 0.22 20.80
N GLY A 48 2.91 -0.57 21.01
CA GLY A 48 2.88 -1.90 21.59
C GLY A 48 2.77 -3.03 20.58
N ALA A 49 2.89 -2.76 19.29
CA ALA A 49 2.88 -3.80 18.25
C ALA A 49 4.13 -4.68 18.31
N VAL A 50 3.98 -5.94 17.96
CA VAL A 50 5.04 -6.94 17.88
C VAL A 50 5.40 -7.21 16.43
N ARG A 51 6.42 -6.55 15.91
CA ARG A 51 6.95 -6.87 14.59
C ARG A 51 7.65 -8.23 14.60
N TYR A 52 7.33 -9.13 13.69
CA TYR A 52 7.89 -10.48 13.71
C TYR A 52 8.57 -10.91 12.41
N CYS A 53 8.21 -10.31 11.26
CA CYS A 53 8.87 -10.60 9.99
C CYS A 53 8.87 -9.40 9.04
N LYS A 54 9.74 -9.48 8.04
CA LYS A 54 9.74 -8.63 6.85
C LYS A 54 9.34 -9.47 5.64
N THR A 55 8.70 -8.85 4.66
CA THR A 55 8.09 -9.56 3.52
C THR A 55 8.68 -9.14 2.19
N ASN A 56 8.62 -10.05 1.23
CA ASN A 56 9.25 -9.93 -0.08
C ASN A 56 8.65 -8.83 -0.94
N VAL A 57 9.50 -8.26 -1.79
CA VAL A 57 9.21 -7.20 -2.75
C VAL A 57 9.87 -7.49 -4.10
N PRO A 58 9.48 -6.88 -5.21
CA PRO A 58 10.28 -6.93 -6.43
C PRO A 58 11.55 -6.09 -6.30
N THR A 59 12.52 -6.34 -7.18
CA THR A 59 13.73 -5.51 -7.26
C THR A 59 13.35 -4.03 -7.44
N ALA A 60 13.95 -3.16 -6.65
CA ALA A 60 13.67 -1.73 -6.58
C ALA A 60 12.20 -1.37 -6.25
N MET A 61 11.32 -2.33 -6.00
CA MET A 61 9.87 -2.14 -5.77
C MET A 61 9.10 -1.51 -6.94
N MET A 62 9.60 -1.63 -8.16
CA MET A 62 9.10 -0.88 -9.33
C MET A 62 8.24 -1.68 -10.30
N ILE A 63 7.91 -2.93 -10.00
CA ILE A 63 7.00 -3.74 -10.81
C ILE A 63 5.83 -4.30 -10.00
N ALA A 64 4.75 -4.66 -10.69
CA ALA A 64 3.52 -5.16 -10.09
C ALA A 64 3.54 -6.66 -9.77
N GLU A 65 4.73 -7.26 -9.64
CA GLU A 65 4.95 -8.65 -9.26
C GLU A 65 6.14 -8.77 -8.30
N SER A 66 5.97 -9.45 -7.17
CA SER A 66 7.01 -9.57 -6.14
C SER A 66 7.99 -10.67 -6.45
N VAL A 67 9.02 -10.35 -7.22
CA VAL A 67 10.12 -11.25 -7.64
C VAL A 67 11.45 -10.51 -7.61
N ASN A 68 12.48 -11.16 -7.08
CA ASN A 68 13.85 -10.67 -7.08
C ASN A 68 14.85 -11.82 -6.98
N ASN A 69 16.14 -11.54 -7.18
CA ASN A 69 17.21 -12.53 -7.16
C ASN A 69 17.70 -12.90 -5.75
N VAL A 70 17.26 -12.20 -4.70
CA VAL A 70 17.64 -12.47 -3.31
C VAL A 70 16.75 -13.55 -2.70
N PHE A 71 15.41 -13.39 -2.84
CA PHE A 71 14.40 -14.24 -2.19
C PHE A 71 13.51 -15.01 -3.15
N GLY A 72 13.66 -14.78 -4.45
CA GLY A 72 12.81 -15.41 -5.47
C GLY A 72 11.43 -14.77 -5.60
N ARG A 73 10.46 -15.55 -6.07
CA ARG A 73 9.09 -15.11 -6.39
C ARG A 73 8.10 -15.44 -5.29
N THR A 74 7.31 -14.43 -4.89
CA THR A 74 6.13 -14.62 -4.06
C THR A 74 4.93 -14.97 -4.93
N VAL A 75 4.26 -16.07 -4.63
CA VAL A 75 3.08 -16.54 -5.36
C VAL A 75 1.80 -16.25 -4.59
N ASN A 76 0.67 -16.26 -5.29
CA ASN A 76 -0.64 -16.08 -4.68
C ASN A 76 -1.02 -17.32 -3.86
N PRO A 77 -1.38 -17.17 -2.56
CA PRO A 77 -1.72 -18.32 -1.71
C PRO A 77 -3.00 -19.03 -2.13
N LEU A 78 -3.91 -18.35 -2.84
CA LEU A 78 -5.14 -18.96 -3.35
C LEU A 78 -4.90 -19.84 -4.57
N ASN A 79 -3.87 -19.52 -5.38
CA ASN A 79 -3.44 -20.34 -6.51
C ASN A 79 -1.99 -20.00 -6.85
N ARG A 80 -1.08 -20.94 -6.61
CA ARG A 80 0.37 -20.75 -6.80
C ARG A 80 0.82 -20.48 -8.26
N LYS A 81 -0.07 -20.65 -9.24
CA LYS A 81 0.18 -20.27 -10.63
C LYS A 81 -0.07 -18.79 -10.91
N LEU A 82 -0.75 -18.08 -9.99
CA LEU A 82 -1.08 -16.67 -10.11
C LEU A 82 -0.09 -15.80 -9.33
N THR A 83 -0.01 -14.54 -9.72
CA THR A 83 0.77 -13.53 -9.00
C THR A 83 0.10 -13.13 -7.69
N SER A 84 0.90 -12.79 -6.69
CA SER A 84 0.43 -12.08 -5.48
C SER A 84 0.31 -10.57 -5.71
N GLY A 85 0.69 -10.09 -6.89
CA GLY A 85 0.84 -8.66 -7.17
C GLY A 85 2.14 -8.09 -6.61
N GLY A 86 2.27 -6.79 -6.70
CA GLY A 86 3.43 -6.03 -6.21
C GLY A 86 3.15 -4.53 -6.14
N SER A 87 4.06 -3.84 -5.52
CA SER A 87 5.33 -4.29 -4.92
C SER A 87 5.19 -4.77 -3.46
N SER A 88 4.02 -4.72 -2.82
CA SER A 88 3.75 -5.28 -1.48
C SER A 88 3.17 -6.70 -1.56
N GLY A 89 3.64 -7.52 -2.52
CA GLY A 89 3.10 -8.86 -2.76
C GLY A 89 3.44 -9.86 -1.65
N GLY A 90 4.57 -9.70 -0.99
CA GLY A 90 4.92 -10.49 0.20
C GLY A 90 3.95 -10.26 1.35
N GLU A 91 3.57 -8.99 1.62
CA GLU A 91 2.56 -8.64 2.62
C GLU A 91 1.20 -9.24 2.28
N SER A 92 0.73 -9.00 1.05
CA SER A 92 -0.60 -9.45 0.65
C SER A 92 -0.71 -10.97 0.68
N ALA A 93 0.31 -11.68 0.23
CA ALA A 93 0.36 -13.13 0.28
C ALA A 93 0.34 -13.67 1.71
N LEU A 94 1.13 -13.07 2.62
CA LEU A 94 1.19 -13.50 4.01
C LEU A 94 -0.15 -13.30 4.73
N ILE A 95 -0.80 -12.15 4.52
CA ILE A 95 -2.11 -11.83 5.12
C ILE A 95 -3.21 -12.72 4.55
N ALA A 96 -3.27 -12.90 3.22
CA ALA A 96 -4.24 -13.79 2.59
C ALA A 96 -4.04 -15.26 3.01
N PHE A 97 -2.80 -15.67 3.28
CA PHE A 97 -2.46 -16.98 3.86
C PHE A 97 -2.81 -17.10 5.35
N ARG A 98 -3.25 -16.02 5.99
CA ARG A 98 -3.54 -15.94 7.43
C ARG A 98 -2.28 -16.06 8.31
N GLY A 99 -1.12 -15.77 7.76
CA GLY A 99 0.16 -15.74 8.49
C GLY A 99 0.41 -14.45 9.25
N SER A 100 -0.29 -13.36 8.90
CA SER A 100 -0.28 -12.09 9.63
C SER A 100 -1.70 -11.54 9.74
N PRO A 101 -2.14 -11.06 10.92
CA PRO A 101 -3.43 -10.39 11.04
C PRO A 101 -3.43 -9.00 10.41
N LEU A 102 -2.29 -8.32 10.46
CA LEU A 102 -2.08 -6.98 9.91
C LEU A 102 -0.66 -6.85 9.37
N GLY A 103 -0.49 -6.17 8.26
CA GLY A 103 0.80 -5.87 7.67
C GLY A 103 0.86 -4.46 7.09
N ILE A 104 2.07 -3.98 6.86
CA ILE A 104 2.28 -2.62 6.34
C ILE A 104 3.04 -2.68 5.03
N GLY A 105 2.40 -2.17 3.99
CA GLY A 105 3.00 -2.02 2.67
C GLY A 105 3.27 -0.56 2.30
N THR A 106 3.68 -0.35 1.04
CA THR A 106 3.89 0.99 0.47
C THR A 106 3.29 1.07 -0.93
N ASP A 107 2.95 2.28 -1.37
CA ASP A 107 2.30 2.52 -2.66
C ASP A 107 2.80 3.84 -3.26
N ILE A 108 3.44 3.76 -4.41
CA ILE A 108 3.75 4.91 -5.25
C ILE A 108 2.84 4.95 -6.48
N GLY A 109 2.60 3.80 -7.13
CA GLY A 109 1.80 3.65 -8.33
C GLY A 109 0.79 2.50 -8.29
N GLY A 110 0.39 2.00 -7.09
CA GLY A 110 -0.54 0.89 -6.93
C GLY A 110 -0.08 -0.22 -6.00
N SER A 111 1.10 -0.09 -5.41
CA SER A 111 1.78 -1.20 -4.70
C SER A 111 1.15 -1.64 -3.36
N LEU A 112 0.10 -0.99 -2.87
CA LEU A 112 -0.83 -1.50 -1.85
C LEU A 112 -2.06 -2.13 -2.54
N ARG A 113 -2.64 -1.39 -3.47
CA ARG A 113 -3.93 -1.70 -4.11
C ARG A 113 -3.86 -2.90 -5.05
N ILE A 114 -2.80 -2.99 -5.88
CA ILE A 114 -2.59 -4.10 -6.81
C ILE A 114 -2.51 -5.44 -6.07
N PRO A 115 -1.59 -5.62 -5.10
CA PRO A 115 -1.50 -6.90 -4.40
C PRO A 115 -2.74 -7.22 -3.55
N ALA A 116 -3.39 -6.21 -2.97
CA ALA A 116 -4.65 -6.44 -2.25
C ALA A 116 -5.75 -6.96 -3.19
N ALA A 117 -5.88 -6.39 -4.39
CA ALA A 117 -6.82 -6.86 -5.42
C ALA A 117 -6.49 -8.28 -5.90
N CYS A 118 -5.19 -8.61 -6.07
CA CYS A 118 -4.76 -9.95 -6.49
C CYS A 118 -5.06 -11.04 -5.45
N THR A 119 -5.00 -10.72 -4.17
CA THR A 119 -5.11 -11.71 -3.08
C THR A 119 -6.43 -11.63 -2.32
N GLY A 120 -7.30 -10.64 -2.62
CA GLY A 120 -8.63 -10.51 -2.01
C GLY A 120 -8.60 -10.03 -0.56
N ILE A 121 -7.70 -9.13 -0.21
CA ILE A 121 -7.63 -8.49 1.10
C ILE A 121 -7.96 -6.99 1.03
N PHE A 122 -8.12 -6.36 2.19
CA PHE A 122 -8.33 -4.92 2.29
C PHE A 122 -7.02 -4.17 2.44
N THR A 123 -7.00 -2.93 1.97
CA THR A 123 -5.90 -2.00 2.16
C THR A 123 -6.39 -0.56 2.06
N LEU A 124 -5.60 0.35 2.60
CA LEU A 124 -5.78 1.79 2.44
C LEU A 124 -4.50 2.40 1.85
N ARG A 125 -4.64 3.05 0.69
CA ARG A 125 -3.63 3.98 0.19
C ARG A 125 -4.01 5.37 0.69
N PRO A 126 -3.36 5.91 1.75
CA PRO A 126 -3.69 7.22 2.30
C PRO A 126 -3.23 8.35 1.39
N SER A 127 -3.68 9.57 1.67
CA SER A 127 -3.07 10.76 1.09
C SER A 127 -1.64 10.93 1.57
N HIS A 128 -0.79 11.51 0.73
CA HIS A 128 0.58 11.89 1.13
C HIS A 128 0.55 12.80 2.36
N GLY A 129 1.53 12.64 3.24
CA GLY A 129 1.61 13.43 4.48
C GLY A 129 0.75 12.91 5.64
N ARG A 130 0.12 11.72 5.51
CA ARG A 130 -0.67 11.14 6.61
C ARG A 130 0.09 10.09 7.42
N PHE A 131 0.88 9.25 6.76
CA PHE A 131 1.69 8.22 7.38
C PHE A 131 3.15 8.38 6.95
N THR A 132 4.07 8.38 7.91
CA THR A 132 5.48 8.67 7.68
C THR A 132 6.19 7.55 6.91
N THR A 133 6.97 7.94 5.91
CA THR A 133 7.93 7.06 5.21
C THR A 133 9.38 7.39 5.57
N GLN A 134 9.59 8.24 6.57
CA GLN A 134 10.92 8.67 7.00
C GLN A 134 11.78 7.48 7.42
N GLY A 135 12.99 7.41 6.88
CA GLY A 135 13.94 6.35 7.18
C GLY A 135 13.69 5.03 6.45
N CYS A 136 12.69 4.95 5.55
CA CYS A 136 12.50 3.77 4.71
C CYS A 136 13.59 3.68 3.62
N GLN A 137 13.92 2.45 3.20
CA GLN A 137 14.77 2.22 2.03
C GLN A 137 13.99 2.56 0.76
N SER A 138 14.58 3.38 -0.12
CA SER A 138 14.03 3.66 -1.44
C SER A 138 14.63 2.74 -2.49
N GLY A 139 13.84 2.35 -3.49
CA GLY A 139 14.34 1.72 -4.73
C GLY A 139 14.79 2.74 -5.78
N LEU A 140 14.34 4.01 -5.66
CA LEU A 140 14.68 5.14 -6.53
C LEU A 140 15.01 6.34 -5.64
N THR A 141 16.26 6.42 -5.21
CA THR A 141 16.73 7.51 -4.36
C THR A 141 16.75 8.82 -5.18
N GLY A 142 16.20 9.90 -4.60
CA GLY A 142 16.16 11.23 -5.23
C GLY A 142 14.89 11.52 -6.05
N GLN A 143 14.04 10.53 -6.31
CA GLN A 143 12.74 10.76 -6.94
C GLN A 143 11.77 11.40 -5.95
N GLU A 144 11.31 12.63 -6.22
CA GLU A 144 10.40 13.41 -5.37
C GLU A 144 9.13 13.85 -6.09
N ALA A 145 9.04 13.70 -7.41
CA ALA A 145 7.91 14.15 -8.20
C ALA A 145 6.62 13.36 -7.88
N VAL A 146 6.74 12.06 -7.62
CA VAL A 146 5.63 11.20 -7.19
C VAL A 146 5.99 10.58 -5.85
N GLN A 147 5.32 10.99 -4.79
CA GLN A 147 5.63 10.55 -3.43
C GLN A 147 5.03 9.18 -3.12
N SER A 148 5.87 8.29 -2.58
CA SER A 148 5.41 7.03 -2.01
C SER A 148 4.71 7.27 -0.67
N VAL A 149 3.71 6.46 -0.39
CA VAL A 149 3.02 6.42 0.91
C VAL A 149 3.07 5.01 1.47
N ASN A 150 2.98 4.85 2.79
CA ASN A 150 2.71 3.55 3.39
C ASN A 150 1.24 3.43 3.79
N GLY A 151 0.80 2.20 4.01
CA GLY A 151 -0.56 1.93 4.46
C GLY A 151 -0.75 0.52 4.98
N PRO A 152 -1.81 0.32 5.76
CA PRO A 152 -2.16 -1.00 6.30
C PRO A 152 -2.74 -1.92 5.24
N MET A 153 -2.50 -3.21 5.44
CA MET A 153 -3.09 -4.31 4.71
C MET A 153 -3.66 -5.30 5.73
N GLY A 154 -4.88 -5.75 5.54
CA GLY A 154 -5.59 -6.60 6.51
C GLY A 154 -6.75 -7.34 5.89
N THR A 155 -7.45 -8.14 6.70
CA THR A 155 -8.57 -8.96 6.23
C THR A 155 -9.94 -8.35 6.51
N THR A 156 -10.00 -7.26 7.27
CA THR A 156 -11.23 -6.51 7.59
C THR A 156 -11.02 -5.00 7.45
N LEU A 157 -12.11 -4.25 7.29
CA LEU A 157 -12.06 -2.78 7.29
C LEU A 157 -11.79 -2.23 8.68
N GLU A 158 -12.22 -2.95 9.71
CA GLU A 158 -12.00 -2.62 11.11
C GLU A 158 -10.52 -2.60 11.44
N ASP A 159 -9.74 -3.59 10.98
CA ASP A 159 -8.29 -3.65 11.15
C ASP A 159 -7.60 -2.44 10.49
N ILE A 160 -8.01 -2.11 9.26
CA ILE A 160 -7.49 -0.97 8.51
C ILE A 160 -7.77 0.35 9.24
N THR A 161 -9.00 0.48 9.77
CA THR A 161 -9.44 1.69 10.50
C THR A 161 -8.71 1.82 11.83
N MET A 162 -8.64 0.74 12.60
CA MET A 162 -7.95 0.68 13.90
C MET A 162 -6.47 1.11 13.75
N TYR A 163 -5.75 0.51 12.81
CA TYR A 163 -4.37 0.88 12.54
C TYR A 163 -4.25 2.36 12.15
N SER A 164 -5.07 2.80 11.19
CA SER A 164 -4.99 4.16 10.65
C SER A 164 -5.24 5.20 11.73
N LYS A 165 -6.23 4.96 12.59
CA LYS A 165 -6.51 5.79 13.76
C LYS A 165 -5.34 5.80 14.74
N ALA A 166 -4.80 4.63 15.10
CA ALA A 166 -3.70 4.51 16.05
C ALA A 166 -2.44 5.29 15.58
N ILE A 167 -2.10 5.23 14.29
CA ILE A 167 -0.97 5.97 13.72
C ILE A 167 -1.22 7.49 13.73
N VAL A 168 -2.42 7.93 13.35
CA VAL A 168 -2.74 9.36 13.35
C VAL A 168 -2.78 9.92 14.77
N ASP A 169 -3.36 9.20 15.72
CA ASP A 169 -3.44 9.59 17.13
C ASP A 169 -2.04 9.64 17.81
N ALA A 170 -1.07 8.88 17.30
CA ALA A 170 0.34 8.96 17.71
C ALA A 170 1.06 10.24 17.21
N LYS A 171 0.37 11.10 16.46
CA LYS A 171 0.84 12.43 16.00
C LYS A 171 2.17 12.35 15.24
N PRO A 172 2.25 11.65 14.10
CA PRO A 172 3.47 11.47 13.33
C PRO A 172 4.17 12.78 12.95
N TRP A 173 3.45 13.89 12.86
CA TRP A 173 3.98 15.23 12.57
C TRP A 173 4.88 15.80 13.68
N LEU A 174 4.89 15.20 14.86
CA LEU A 174 5.83 15.59 15.93
C LEU A 174 7.23 15.00 15.75
N VAL A 175 7.36 13.98 14.86
CA VAL A 175 8.63 13.25 14.62
C VAL A 175 9.07 13.30 13.17
N ASP A 176 8.16 13.57 12.24
CA ASP A 176 8.44 13.73 10.80
C ASP A 176 7.82 15.03 10.28
N PRO A 177 8.64 16.06 9.93
CA PRO A 177 8.13 17.37 9.48
C PRO A 177 7.41 17.31 8.13
N LYS A 178 7.50 16.21 7.37
CA LYS A 178 6.73 16.02 6.13
C LYS A 178 5.26 15.62 6.40
N MET A 179 4.91 15.33 7.63
CA MET A 179 3.56 14.91 8.00
C MET A 179 2.66 16.09 8.30
N LEU A 180 1.42 16.02 7.82
CA LEU A 180 0.40 17.06 8.03
C LEU A 180 -0.21 16.91 9.43
N PRO A 181 -0.30 17.98 10.23
CA PRO A 181 -0.87 17.95 11.58
C PRO A 181 -2.40 17.92 11.55
N ILE A 182 -2.97 16.93 10.88
CA ILE A 182 -4.41 16.73 10.75
C ILE A 182 -4.82 15.55 11.63
N PRO A 183 -5.52 15.78 12.75
CA PRO A 183 -5.95 14.72 13.66
C PRO A 183 -6.94 13.77 13.00
N TRP A 184 -7.15 12.62 13.63
CA TRP A 184 -8.24 11.72 13.26
C TRP A 184 -9.58 12.41 13.49
N ARG A 185 -10.51 12.23 12.58
CA ARG A 185 -11.89 12.72 12.67
C ARG A 185 -12.84 11.58 12.35
N GLU A 186 -13.74 11.32 13.28
CA GLU A 186 -14.87 10.44 12.98
C GLU A 186 -15.80 11.12 11.97
N VAL A 187 -16.27 10.36 11.02
CA VAL A 187 -17.18 10.84 9.98
C VAL A 187 -18.50 10.10 10.14
N GLU A 188 -19.57 10.87 10.38
CA GLU A 188 -20.92 10.31 10.38
C GLU A 188 -21.27 9.78 9.00
N SER A 189 -21.81 8.58 8.97
CA SER A 189 -22.30 7.98 7.74
C SER A 189 -23.53 8.75 7.25
N LYS A 190 -23.49 9.20 5.97
CA LYS A 190 -24.69 9.76 5.32
C LYS A 190 -25.60 8.61 4.90
N GLU A 191 -26.91 8.78 5.13
CA GLU A 191 -27.92 7.79 4.70
C GLU A 191 -27.88 7.56 3.19
N LYS A 192 -27.67 8.63 2.40
CA LYS A 192 -27.55 8.56 0.95
C LYS A 192 -26.22 9.14 0.47
N LEU A 193 -25.54 8.38 -0.35
CA LEU A 193 -24.30 8.78 -1.01
C LEU A 193 -24.56 8.97 -2.51
N LYS A 194 -23.82 9.90 -3.12
CA LYS A 194 -23.65 9.98 -4.57
C LYS A 194 -22.37 9.29 -4.94
N ILE A 195 -22.45 8.23 -5.74
CA ILE A 195 -21.35 7.32 -6.07
C ILE A 195 -21.16 7.33 -7.58
N ALA A 196 -19.96 7.70 -8.04
CA ALA A 196 -19.58 7.61 -9.43
C ALA A 196 -18.94 6.26 -9.73
N VAL A 197 -19.31 5.64 -10.85
CA VAL A 197 -18.79 4.34 -11.29
C VAL A 197 -17.92 4.51 -12.51
N LEU A 198 -16.66 4.11 -12.40
CA LEU A 198 -15.73 4.02 -13.52
C LEU A 198 -15.81 2.62 -14.12
N TRP A 199 -16.52 2.49 -15.24
CA TRP A 199 -16.67 1.21 -15.96
C TRP A 199 -15.43 0.81 -16.75
N ASN A 200 -14.73 1.80 -17.30
CA ASN A 200 -13.53 1.66 -18.10
C ASN A 200 -12.74 2.97 -17.99
N ASP A 201 -11.45 2.88 -17.81
CA ASP A 201 -10.55 4.04 -17.68
C ASP A 201 -10.10 4.63 -19.02
N GLY A 202 -10.51 4.03 -20.15
CA GLY A 202 -10.09 4.42 -21.49
C GLY A 202 -8.72 3.87 -21.91
N VAL A 203 -8.04 3.14 -21.03
CA VAL A 203 -6.71 2.54 -21.26
C VAL A 203 -6.81 1.03 -21.35
N CYS A 204 -7.46 0.41 -20.36
CA CYS A 204 -7.57 -1.04 -20.27
C CYS A 204 -9.01 -1.46 -19.92
N SER A 205 -9.61 -2.30 -20.75
CA SER A 205 -10.96 -2.82 -20.48
C SER A 205 -10.93 -3.85 -19.35
N PRO A 206 -11.86 -3.73 -18.38
CA PRO A 206 -11.98 -4.73 -17.32
C PRO A 206 -12.32 -6.12 -17.88
N THR A 207 -11.73 -7.15 -17.30
CA THR A 207 -12.07 -8.53 -17.65
C THR A 207 -13.53 -8.87 -17.30
N PRO A 208 -14.16 -9.88 -17.93
CA PRO A 208 -15.56 -10.23 -17.66
C PRO A 208 -15.89 -10.47 -16.17
N PRO A 209 -15.03 -11.16 -15.37
CA PRO A 209 -15.28 -11.30 -13.93
C PRO A 209 -15.29 -9.97 -13.18
N VAL A 210 -14.39 -9.03 -13.52
CA VAL A 210 -14.35 -7.69 -12.88
C VAL A 210 -15.58 -6.90 -13.28
N THR A 211 -15.96 -6.88 -14.55
CA THR A 211 -17.19 -6.22 -15.02
C THR A 211 -18.44 -6.76 -14.29
N ARG A 212 -18.51 -8.08 -14.10
CA ARG A 212 -19.62 -8.71 -13.34
C ARG A 212 -19.64 -8.23 -11.89
N ALA A 213 -18.48 -8.18 -11.22
CA ALA A 213 -18.38 -7.70 -9.85
C ALA A 213 -18.82 -6.22 -9.72
N LEU A 214 -18.39 -5.37 -10.64
CA LEU A 214 -18.81 -3.96 -10.71
C LEU A 214 -20.33 -3.85 -10.84
N ARG A 215 -20.95 -4.57 -11.79
CA ARG A 215 -22.41 -4.56 -11.99
C ARG A 215 -23.16 -5.00 -10.72
N GLN A 216 -22.75 -6.11 -10.13
CA GLN A 216 -23.36 -6.60 -8.88
C GLN A 216 -23.23 -5.60 -7.73
N THR A 217 -22.10 -4.90 -7.62
CA THR A 217 -21.90 -3.86 -6.61
C THR A 217 -22.83 -2.67 -6.86
N VAL A 218 -22.91 -2.20 -8.11
CA VAL A 218 -23.81 -1.10 -8.51
C VAL A 218 -25.26 -1.43 -8.21
N ASP A 219 -25.71 -2.65 -8.52
CA ASP A 219 -27.08 -3.08 -8.22
C ASP A 219 -27.37 -3.06 -6.72
N LYS A 220 -26.42 -3.51 -5.89
CA LYS A 220 -26.53 -3.45 -4.42
C LYS A 220 -26.60 -2.02 -3.91
N LEU A 221 -25.75 -1.12 -4.42
CA LEU A 221 -25.72 0.30 -4.05
C LEU A 221 -27.04 1.00 -4.39
N LYS A 222 -27.59 0.77 -5.60
CA LYS A 222 -28.89 1.29 -6.01
C LYS A 222 -30.03 0.76 -5.13
N LYS A 223 -30.01 -0.56 -4.80
CA LYS A 223 -30.99 -1.16 -3.88
C LYS A 223 -30.90 -0.59 -2.47
N ALA A 224 -29.71 -0.20 -2.02
CA ALA A 224 -29.50 0.47 -0.74
C ALA A 224 -29.93 1.96 -0.76
N GLY A 225 -30.41 2.49 -1.89
CA GLY A 225 -30.93 3.84 -2.01
C GLY A 225 -29.89 4.92 -2.33
N HIS A 226 -28.67 4.53 -2.68
CA HIS A 226 -27.63 5.47 -3.10
C HIS A 226 -27.87 5.98 -4.53
N GLU A 227 -27.47 7.22 -4.80
CA GLU A 227 -27.40 7.77 -6.15
C GLU A 227 -26.14 7.25 -6.85
N VAL A 228 -26.31 6.54 -7.98
CA VAL A 228 -25.20 6.02 -8.76
C VAL A 228 -25.17 6.67 -10.11
N VAL A 229 -24.03 7.29 -10.46
CA VAL A 229 -23.79 7.99 -11.74
C VAL A 229 -22.57 7.39 -12.45
N ASP A 230 -22.51 7.55 -13.76
CA ASP A 230 -21.32 7.13 -14.52
C ASP A 230 -20.22 8.19 -14.42
N TRP A 231 -18.96 7.74 -14.29
CA TRP A 231 -17.79 8.60 -14.35
C TRP A 231 -17.33 8.78 -15.80
N ASP A 232 -16.98 10.02 -16.19
CA ASP A 232 -16.38 10.32 -17.49
C ASP A 232 -14.85 10.10 -17.45
N PRO A 233 -14.29 9.09 -18.13
CA PRO A 233 -12.88 8.72 -18.06
C PRO A 233 -11.97 9.51 -19.01
N LYS A 234 -12.47 10.50 -19.74
CA LYS A 234 -11.75 11.15 -20.85
C LYS A 234 -10.35 11.70 -20.52
N LEU A 235 -10.08 12.03 -19.26
CA LEU A 235 -8.77 12.52 -18.81
C LEU A 235 -7.83 11.42 -18.30
N HIS A 236 -8.29 10.19 -18.13
CA HIS A 236 -7.47 9.11 -17.55
C HIS A 236 -6.30 8.68 -18.43
N PRO A 237 -6.46 8.54 -19.78
CA PRO A 237 -5.32 8.23 -20.65
C PRO A 237 -4.21 9.28 -20.54
N LEU A 238 -4.57 10.57 -20.59
CA LEU A 238 -3.62 11.67 -20.46
C LEU A 238 -2.90 11.65 -19.08
N ALA A 239 -3.65 11.36 -18.01
CA ALA A 239 -3.07 11.27 -16.68
C ALA A 239 -2.07 10.10 -16.55
N LEU A 240 -2.31 8.99 -17.24
CA LEU A 240 -1.38 7.86 -17.28
C LEU A 240 -0.09 8.21 -18.02
N ASP A 241 -0.20 8.83 -19.20
CA ASP A 241 0.96 9.25 -19.98
C ASP A 241 1.83 10.24 -19.20
N PHE A 242 1.21 11.19 -18.51
CA PHE A 242 1.88 12.13 -17.64
C PHE A 242 2.57 11.42 -16.47
N LEU A 243 1.88 10.50 -15.78
CA LEU A 243 2.46 9.75 -14.66
C LEU A 243 3.68 8.95 -15.10
N VAL A 244 3.61 8.25 -16.23
CA VAL A 244 4.71 7.44 -16.76
C VAL A 244 5.91 8.32 -17.09
N SER A 245 5.72 9.45 -17.77
CA SER A 245 6.82 10.36 -18.11
C SER A 245 7.50 10.96 -16.89
N VAL A 246 6.74 11.34 -15.84
CA VAL A 246 7.31 11.93 -14.62
C VAL A 246 8.00 10.87 -13.73
N GLN A 247 7.43 9.68 -13.64
CA GLN A 247 7.94 8.63 -12.74
C GLN A 247 9.16 7.90 -13.31
N TYR A 248 9.23 7.76 -14.63
CA TYR A 248 10.27 6.99 -15.34
C TYR A 248 11.18 7.85 -16.20
N ASP A 249 11.11 9.18 -16.06
CA ASP A 249 12.08 10.05 -16.70
C ASP A 249 13.48 9.70 -16.17
N SER A 250 14.31 9.21 -17.08
CA SER A 250 15.67 8.75 -16.78
C SER A 250 16.66 9.90 -16.53
N GLY A 251 16.18 11.14 -16.44
CA GLY A 251 17.04 12.33 -16.30
C GLY A 251 17.85 12.65 -17.58
N GLN A 252 17.56 12.01 -18.71
CA GLN A 252 18.27 12.27 -19.97
C GLN A 252 17.91 13.61 -20.62
N ASN A 253 16.91 14.32 -20.11
CA ASN A 253 16.44 15.60 -20.65
C ASN A 253 16.80 16.82 -19.77
N ILE A 254 17.73 16.68 -18.84
CA ILE A 254 18.30 17.83 -18.12
C ILE A 254 19.62 18.20 -18.80
N HIS A 255 19.51 18.93 -19.89
CA HIS A 255 20.60 19.72 -20.46
C HIS A 255 20.17 21.17 -20.56
#